data_47e037d91d4862c9f8bb6fb0bc4239d3
#
_entry.id   47e037d91d4862c9f8bb6fb0bc4239d3
#
_cell.length_a   1.000
_cell.length_b   1.000
_cell.length_c   1.000
_cell.angle_alpha   90.00
_cell.angle_beta   90.00
_cell.angle_gamma   90.00
#
_symmetry.space_group_name_H-M   'P 1'
#
loop_
_entity.id
_entity.type
_entity.pdbx_description
1 polymer ?
#
loop_
_entity_poly.entity_id
_entity_poly.type
_entity_poly.pdbx_seq_one_letter_code
_entity_poly.pdbx_strand_id
1 'polypeptide(L)'
;VAEAEILFSEPLEQLASYNGADMYKYNMIYTFKINQHVLTPEFYGGKNMTEPNTPQYINPLILHRADPFIFKHTDGYYYFTASHTDAEHNLDGKYQYRKILIRRAASINDLSDSVGNYSERCVYEREPICGNRSPHIWAPEIHFIRGKWYIYFTTTVSDTDVWQIRPHALCCDGDPMTDEWTNLGPIKTSVEGSRAFTDFSLDHTVFEHHGELYMLWAQKVTQDSDIYIARMSDPATICTEMVLLTRPEYDWERYGFAVNEGPSIIKHGGKIFMVFSCSGTDARYCLGMMYIDENADVLDASAWTKLSHPVFTMCRENKQFGPGHNSFTRSEDDRFDVMVYHSRMEEHYIGEPGYEPLYDAGRNTCVKAIEWNEETGMPEFGVPLPAACKC
;
A
#
# COMPACT_ATOMS: atom_id res chain seq x y z
N VAL A 1 25.84 15.70 -26.57
CA VAL A 1 26.33 14.33 -26.54
C VAL A 1 27.52 14.35 -25.60
N ALA A 2 27.40 13.80 -24.40
CA ALA A 2 28.50 13.69 -23.47
C ALA A 2 29.13 12.30 -23.65
N GLU A 3 30.41 12.27 -23.99
CA GLU A 3 31.21 11.05 -23.98
C GLU A 3 31.64 10.76 -22.51
N ALA A 4 31.36 9.58 -22.01
CA ALA A 4 31.85 9.12 -20.73
C ALA A 4 33.03 8.17 -20.94
N GLU A 5 34.22 8.56 -20.47
CA GLU A 5 35.37 7.66 -20.37
C GLU A 5 35.31 6.89 -19.08
N ILE A 6 35.35 5.55 -19.19
CA ILE A 6 35.41 4.63 -18.03
C ILE A 6 36.88 4.31 -17.79
N LEU A 7 37.45 4.78 -16.69
CA LEU A 7 38.80 4.45 -16.25
C LEU A 7 38.75 3.31 -15.23
N PHE A 8 39.31 2.15 -15.55
CA PHE A 8 39.55 1.05 -14.61
C PHE A 8 40.90 1.26 -13.92
N SER A 9 40.93 1.14 -12.61
CA SER A 9 42.15 1.30 -11.80
C SER A 9 43.01 0.05 -11.66
N GLU A 10 42.57 -1.09 -12.22
CA GLU A 10 43.30 -2.36 -12.18
C GLU A 10 43.25 -3.07 -13.55
N PRO A 11 44.31 -3.81 -13.97
CA PRO A 11 44.35 -4.50 -15.25
C PRO A 11 43.37 -5.67 -15.30
N LEU A 12 42.62 -5.78 -16.40
CA LEU A 12 41.61 -6.81 -16.68
C LEU A 12 42.08 -8.26 -16.58
N GLU A 13 43.37 -8.53 -16.51
CA GLU A 13 43.94 -9.90 -16.45
C GLU A 13 43.80 -10.55 -15.06
N GLN A 14 43.49 -9.82 -13.99
CA GLN A 14 43.33 -10.39 -12.64
C GLN A 14 41.88 -10.80 -12.29
N LEU A 15 40.92 -10.46 -13.11
CA LEU A 15 39.50 -10.71 -12.84
C LEU A 15 39.01 -12.13 -13.22
N ALA A 16 39.82 -12.91 -13.89
CA ALA A 16 39.45 -14.24 -14.41
C ALA A 16 39.53 -15.40 -13.40
N SER A 17 39.94 -15.15 -12.15
CA SER A 17 40.22 -16.23 -11.16
C SER A 17 39.28 -16.27 -9.93
N TYR A 18 38.23 -15.46 -9.88
CA TYR A 18 37.32 -15.49 -8.72
C TYR A 18 36.05 -16.30 -8.99
N ASN A 19 35.84 -17.31 -8.18
CA ASN A 19 34.57 -18.07 -8.15
C ASN A 19 33.43 -17.20 -7.59
N GLY A 20 32.22 -17.37 -8.16
CA GLY A 20 31.02 -16.55 -7.98
C GLY A 20 30.44 -16.33 -6.57
N ALA A 21 31.18 -16.62 -5.50
CA ALA A 21 30.72 -16.43 -4.10
C ALA A 21 31.21 -15.13 -3.44
N ASP A 22 32.16 -14.41 -4.04
CA ASP A 22 32.82 -13.24 -3.44
C ASP A 22 32.42 -11.87 -4.07
N MET A 23 31.44 -11.85 -4.95
CA MET A 23 31.05 -10.61 -5.66
C MET A 23 30.30 -9.56 -4.80
N TYR A 24 30.00 -9.86 -3.55
CA TYR A 24 29.22 -8.92 -2.68
C TYR A 24 30.07 -7.99 -1.80
N LYS A 25 31.40 -7.98 -1.95
CA LYS A 25 32.30 -7.20 -1.08
C LYS A 25 32.86 -5.90 -1.67
N TYR A 26 32.55 -5.56 -2.90
CA TYR A 26 33.07 -4.31 -3.48
C TYR A 26 31.97 -3.25 -3.60
N ASN A 27 32.05 -2.25 -2.72
CA ASN A 27 31.37 -0.96 -2.92
C ASN A 27 32.00 -0.28 -4.14
N MET A 28 31.31 -0.28 -5.29
CA MET A 28 31.73 0.54 -6.42
C MET A 28 31.36 2.00 -6.12
N ILE A 29 32.37 2.80 -5.80
CA ILE A 29 32.22 4.25 -5.67
C ILE A 29 32.32 4.87 -7.07
N TYR A 30 31.21 5.35 -7.61
CA TYR A 30 31.21 6.15 -8.83
C TYR A 30 31.48 7.60 -8.47
N THR A 31 32.62 8.15 -8.91
CA THR A 31 32.91 9.57 -8.78
C THR A 31 32.65 10.25 -10.12
N PHE A 32 31.59 11.05 -10.22
CA PHE A 32 31.35 11.87 -11.37
C PHE A 32 32.11 13.20 -11.23
N LYS A 33 33.03 13.50 -12.17
CA LYS A 33 33.56 14.85 -12.31
C LYS A 33 32.65 15.64 -13.24
N ILE A 34 31.86 16.54 -12.67
CA ILE A 34 31.14 17.56 -13.44
C ILE A 34 32.09 18.74 -13.64
N ASN A 35 32.46 19.05 -14.90
CA ASN A 35 33.15 20.30 -15.21
C ASN A 35 32.18 21.45 -14.94
N GLN A 36 32.44 22.18 -13.86
CA GLN A 36 31.74 23.41 -13.58
C GLN A 36 32.23 24.50 -14.52
N HIS A 37 31.50 24.78 -15.58
CA HIS A 37 31.52 26.11 -16.18
C HIS A 37 30.63 26.99 -15.28
N VAL A 38 31.30 27.93 -14.62
CA VAL A 38 30.62 28.99 -13.85
C VAL A 38 29.91 29.89 -14.87
N LEU A 39 28.59 29.72 -14.98
CA LEU A 39 27.73 30.71 -15.62
C LEU A 39 27.33 31.71 -14.54
N THR A 40 27.74 32.95 -14.66
CA THR A 40 27.24 34.06 -13.86
C THR A 40 25.73 34.23 -14.11
N PRO A 41 24.89 34.35 -13.10
CA PRO A 41 23.47 34.56 -13.30
C PRO A 41 23.23 35.99 -13.79
N GLU A 42 22.79 36.13 -15.03
CA GLU A 42 22.12 37.37 -15.46
C GLU A 42 20.71 37.41 -14.82
N PHE A 43 20.49 38.45 -14.05
CA PHE A 43 19.19 38.74 -13.45
C PHE A 43 18.16 39.08 -14.54
N TYR A 44 17.36 38.11 -14.95
CA TYR A 44 16.07 38.38 -15.56
C TYR A 44 15.02 38.44 -14.46
N GLY A 45 14.42 39.63 -14.29
CA GLY A 45 13.28 39.86 -13.40
C GLY A 45 12.08 38.98 -13.84
N GLY A 46 12.02 37.78 -13.32
CA GLY A 46 10.88 36.87 -13.44
C GLY A 46 10.05 36.95 -12.16
N LYS A 47 8.75 37.12 -12.32
CA LYS A 47 7.76 37.08 -11.25
C LYS A 47 8.06 35.93 -10.31
N ASN A 48 8.08 36.21 -9.00
CA ASN A 48 8.04 35.19 -7.94
C ASN A 48 6.74 34.36 -8.13
N MET A 49 6.80 33.28 -8.88
CA MET A 49 5.90 32.18 -8.71
C MET A 49 6.44 31.42 -7.50
N THR A 50 5.83 31.63 -6.34
CA THR A 50 6.00 30.75 -5.20
C THR A 50 5.60 29.36 -5.68
N GLU A 51 6.53 28.42 -5.70
CA GLU A 51 6.20 27.01 -5.89
C GLU A 51 5.07 26.65 -4.92
N PRO A 52 4.06 25.89 -5.34
CA PRO A 52 3.00 25.49 -4.44
C PRO A 52 3.67 24.75 -3.27
N ASN A 53 3.51 25.25 -2.05
CA ASN A 53 4.05 24.62 -0.85
C ASN A 53 3.49 23.21 -0.78
N THR A 54 4.32 22.22 -1.06
CA THR A 54 3.97 20.80 -0.86
C THR A 54 3.56 20.60 0.59
N PRO A 55 2.41 19.99 0.87
CA PRO A 55 1.92 19.83 2.23
C PRO A 55 2.91 19.01 3.05
N GLN A 56 3.11 19.42 4.31
CA GLN A 56 3.99 18.74 5.26
C GLN A 56 3.16 17.88 6.20
N TYR A 57 3.46 16.60 6.23
CA TYR A 57 2.76 15.64 7.08
C TYR A 57 3.68 15.12 8.19
N ILE A 58 3.07 14.80 9.34
CA ILE A 58 3.72 14.13 10.45
C ILE A 58 4.00 12.68 10.04
N ASN A 59 5.23 12.21 10.21
CA ASN A 59 5.60 10.81 9.96
C ASN A 59 6.43 10.23 11.12
N PRO A 60 6.12 9.02 11.63
CA PRO A 60 4.88 8.29 11.34
C PRO A 60 3.65 9.09 11.79
N LEU A 61 2.56 8.98 11.01
CA LEU A 61 1.29 9.62 11.35
C LEU A 61 0.65 8.93 12.55
N ILE A 62 0.55 7.60 12.50
CA ILE A 62 -0.05 6.78 13.55
C ILE A 62 0.82 5.55 13.78
N LEU A 63 1.18 5.29 15.04
CA LEU A 63 2.00 4.14 15.41
C LEU A 63 1.16 2.86 15.45
N HIS A 64 1.80 1.73 15.12
CA HIS A 64 1.22 0.39 15.25
C HIS A 64 -0.11 0.21 14.47
N ARG A 65 -0.19 0.87 13.31
CA ARG A 65 -1.30 0.75 12.36
C ARG A 65 -0.73 0.38 11.00
N ALA A 66 -0.87 -0.89 10.64
CA ALA A 66 -0.50 -1.42 9.33
C ALA A 66 -1.64 -1.26 8.32
N ASP A 67 -1.33 -1.39 7.04
CA ASP A 67 -2.32 -1.47 5.97
C ASP A 67 -3.31 -0.28 6.00
N PRO A 68 -2.79 0.97 5.99
CA PRO A 68 -3.58 2.15 6.29
C PRO A 68 -4.42 2.61 5.10
N PHE A 69 -5.63 3.06 5.39
CA PHE A 69 -6.52 3.67 4.42
C PHE A 69 -7.06 5.01 4.95
N ILE A 70 -6.96 6.08 4.16
CA ILE A 70 -7.54 7.38 4.45
C ILE A 70 -8.49 7.79 3.33
N PHE A 71 -9.74 8.01 3.68
CA PHE A 71 -10.77 8.51 2.78
C PHE A 71 -11.11 9.97 3.12
N LYS A 72 -10.95 10.88 2.14
CA LYS A 72 -11.43 12.25 2.25
C LYS A 72 -12.87 12.32 1.74
N HIS A 73 -13.82 12.66 2.62
CA HIS A 73 -15.23 12.75 2.27
C HIS A 73 -15.67 14.19 2.00
N THR A 74 -16.75 14.34 1.25
CA THR A 74 -17.31 15.66 0.86
C THR A 74 -17.90 16.46 2.03
N ASP A 75 -18.02 15.86 3.22
CA ASP A 75 -18.39 16.56 4.46
C ASP A 75 -17.22 17.37 5.06
N GLY A 76 -16.04 17.30 4.44
CA GLY A 76 -14.84 18.02 4.85
C GLY A 76 -13.97 17.27 5.85
N TYR A 77 -14.30 16.03 6.19
CA TYR A 77 -13.52 15.19 7.10
C TYR A 77 -12.73 14.10 6.38
N TYR A 78 -11.65 13.68 7.04
CA TYR A 78 -10.88 12.49 6.72
C TYR A 78 -11.30 11.36 7.63
N TYR A 79 -11.47 10.18 7.03
CA TYR A 79 -11.80 8.94 7.71
C TYR A 79 -10.63 7.97 7.54
N PHE A 80 -10.08 7.51 8.63
CA PHE A 80 -8.94 6.59 8.65
C PHE A 80 -9.35 5.24 9.23
N THR A 81 -8.84 4.18 8.64
CA THR A 81 -8.84 2.83 9.19
C THR A 81 -7.55 2.10 8.83
N ALA A 82 -7.23 1.03 9.55
CA ALA A 82 -6.02 0.25 9.35
C ALA A 82 -6.12 -1.09 10.10
N SER A 83 -5.26 -2.03 9.79
CA SER A 83 -5.05 -3.22 10.62
C SER A 83 -4.66 -2.81 12.03
N HIS A 84 -5.45 -3.23 13.02
CA HIS A 84 -5.24 -2.89 14.41
C HIS A 84 -4.61 -4.04 15.18
N THR A 85 -3.39 -3.83 15.66
CA THR A 85 -2.74 -4.75 16.60
C THR A 85 -3.28 -4.52 18.00
N ASP A 86 -4.14 -5.40 18.47
CA ASP A 86 -4.73 -5.31 19.83
C ASP A 86 -3.70 -5.76 20.87
N ALA A 87 -2.99 -4.77 21.46
CA ALA A 87 -1.95 -5.02 22.46
C ALA A 87 -2.51 -5.55 23.80
N GLU A 88 -3.80 -5.26 24.11
CA GLU A 88 -4.44 -5.73 25.32
C GLU A 88 -4.72 -7.25 25.28
N HIS A 89 -4.81 -7.81 24.07
CA HIS A 89 -5.04 -9.22 23.82
C HIS A 89 -3.82 -9.90 23.19
N ASN A 90 -2.65 -9.60 23.71
CA ASN A 90 -1.42 -10.28 23.30
C ASN A 90 -1.37 -11.67 23.92
N LEU A 91 -1.51 -12.71 23.09
CA LEU A 91 -1.43 -14.09 23.50
C LEU A 91 -0.14 -14.73 22.99
N ASP A 92 0.67 -15.23 23.89
CA ASP A 92 1.97 -15.87 23.60
C ASP A 92 2.91 -14.97 22.75
N GLY A 93 2.91 -13.66 23.00
CA GLY A 93 3.71 -12.70 22.25
C GLY A 93 3.14 -12.34 20.87
N LYS A 94 1.94 -12.81 20.52
CA LYS A 94 1.29 -12.56 19.23
C LYS A 94 0.12 -11.61 19.39
N TYR A 95 0.19 -10.48 18.74
CA TYR A 95 -0.91 -9.50 18.73
C TYR A 95 -2.14 -10.08 18.04
N GLN A 96 -3.32 -9.72 18.58
CA GLN A 96 -4.61 -10.11 18.03
C GLN A 96 -5.10 -9.05 17.05
N TYR A 97 -5.57 -9.47 15.88
CA TYR A 97 -6.23 -8.61 14.89
C TYR A 97 -7.73 -8.87 15.00
N ARG A 98 -8.40 -8.16 15.93
CA ARG A 98 -9.80 -8.45 16.33
C ARG A 98 -10.78 -7.36 16.02
N LYS A 99 -10.30 -6.13 15.81
CA LYS A 99 -11.13 -4.93 15.77
C LYS A 99 -10.92 -4.14 14.49
N ILE A 100 -11.98 -3.47 14.06
CA ILE A 100 -11.91 -2.38 13.08
C ILE A 100 -12.23 -1.08 13.83
N LEU A 101 -11.25 -0.19 13.84
CA LEU A 101 -11.36 1.16 14.36
C LEU A 101 -11.42 2.14 13.21
N ILE A 102 -12.31 3.14 13.31
CA ILE A 102 -12.30 4.27 12.39
C ILE A 102 -12.00 5.55 13.18
N ARG A 103 -11.14 6.41 12.60
CA ARG A 103 -10.91 7.77 13.09
C ARG A 103 -11.52 8.78 12.13
N ARG A 104 -12.02 9.89 12.66
CA ARG A 104 -12.47 11.04 11.90
C ARG A 104 -11.78 12.29 12.39
N ALA A 105 -11.19 13.07 11.47
CA ALA A 105 -10.53 14.35 11.76
C ALA A 105 -10.71 15.35 10.61
N ALA A 106 -10.48 16.64 10.88
CA ALA A 106 -10.62 17.70 9.89
C ALA A 106 -9.39 17.82 8.96
N SER A 107 -8.25 17.29 9.36
CA SER A 107 -7.02 17.24 8.54
C SER A 107 -6.30 15.90 8.69
N ILE A 108 -5.39 15.60 7.77
CA ILE A 108 -4.57 14.39 7.83
C ILE A 108 -3.71 14.40 9.10
N ASN A 109 -3.07 15.53 9.41
CA ASN A 109 -2.23 15.64 10.62
C ASN A 109 -3.04 15.48 11.91
N ASP A 110 -4.31 15.89 11.94
CA ASP A 110 -5.18 15.73 13.10
C ASP A 110 -5.48 14.26 13.44
N LEU A 111 -5.36 13.34 12.46
CA LEU A 111 -5.48 11.89 12.69
C LEU A 111 -4.37 11.32 13.58
N SER A 112 -3.25 12.04 13.72
CA SER A 112 -2.08 11.60 14.47
C SER A 112 -2.33 11.54 15.98
N ASP A 113 -1.77 10.50 16.63
CA ASP A 113 -1.77 10.40 18.10
C ASP A 113 -1.01 11.56 18.76
N SER A 114 -0.04 12.17 18.07
CA SER A 114 0.75 13.31 18.59
C SER A 114 -0.04 14.62 18.61
N VAL A 115 -1.02 14.78 17.74
CA VAL A 115 -1.94 15.94 17.69
C VAL A 115 -3.19 15.65 18.51
N GLY A 116 -3.77 14.46 18.35
CA GLY A 116 -4.90 14.00 19.16
C GLY A 116 -6.22 14.73 18.90
N ASN A 117 -6.39 15.29 17.70
CA ASN A 117 -7.58 16.10 17.35
C ASN A 117 -8.57 15.30 16.46
N TYR A 118 -8.83 14.07 16.87
CA TYR A 118 -9.72 13.14 16.16
C TYR A 118 -10.77 12.54 17.09
N SER A 119 -11.84 11.98 16.49
CA SER A 119 -12.74 11.04 17.13
C SER A 119 -12.40 9.63 16.65
N GLU A 120 -12.41 8.64 17.54
CA GLU A 120 -12.19 7.23 17.19
C GLU A 120 -13.36 6.36 17.68
N ARG A 121 -13.75 5.37 16.87
CA ARG A 121 -14.82 4.42 17.17
C ARG A 121 -14.43 3.02 16.74
N CYS A 122 -14.71 2.01 17.61
CA CYS A 122 -14.72 0.61 17.20
C CYS A 122 -16.07 0.32 16.51
N VAL A 123 -16.02 -0.12 15.25
CA VAL A 123 -17.21 -0.39 14.43
C VAL A 123 -17.47 -1.89 14.23
N TYR A 124 -16.45 -2.70 14.42
CA TYR A 124 -16.55 -4.15 14.35
C TYR A 124 -15.53 -4.79 15.26
N GLU A 125 -15.95 -5.84 15.95
CA GLU A 125 -15.08 -6.68 16.78
C GLU A 125 -15.49 -8.13 16.64
N ARG A 126 -14.51 -9.02 16.66
CA ARG A 126 -14.71 -10.46 16.67
C ARG A 126 -13.88 -11.10 17.75
N GLU A 127 -14.51 -12.01 18.53
CA GLU A 127 -13.81 -12.77 19.55
C GLU A 127 -12.74 -13.69 18.95
N PRO A 128 -11.68 -14.00 19.72
CA PRO A 128 -10.70 -15.01 19.33
C PRO A 128 -11.37 -16.35 19.06
N ILE A 129 -10.85 -17.08 18.10
CA ILE A 129 -11.34 -18.39 17.70
C ILE A 129 -10.30 -19.48 17.93
N CYS A 130 -10.68 -20.76 17.84
CA CYS A 130 -9.78 -21.92 17.90
C CYS A 130 -8.80 -21.89 19.09
N GLY A 131 -9.26 -21.66 20.31
CA GLY A 131 -8.42 -21.61 21.50
C GLY A 131 -7.56 -20.34 21.59
N ASN A 132 -8.19 -19.20 21.43
CA ASN A 132 -7.62 -17.85 21.53
C ASN A 132 -6.72 -17.43 20.33
N ARG A 133 -6.94 -17.96 19.13
CA ARG A 133 -6.25 -17.47 17.94
C ARG A 133 -6.93 -16.22 17.36
N SER A 134 -6.13 -15.36 16.77
CA SER A 134 -6.59 -14.17 16.07
C SER A 134 -7.62 -14.51 14.97
N PRO A 135 -8.75 -13.81 14.87
CA PRO A 135 -9.66 -13.92 13.74
C PRO A 135 -9.10 -13.30 12.45
N HIS A 136 -7.91 -12.70 12.50
CA HIS A 136 -7.22 -12.08 11.37
C HIS A 136 -8.09 -11.03 10.64
N ILE A 137 -8.57 -10.04 11.37
CA ILE A 137 -9.21 -8.87 10.78
C ILE A 137 -8.10 -7.97 10.25
N TRP A 138 -7.86 -8.01 8.92
CA TRP A 138 -6.76 -7.30 8.27
C TRP A 138 -7.23 -6.34 7.21
N ALA A 139 -6.38 -5.34 6.94
CA ALA A 139 -6.47 -4.39 5.85
C ALA A 139 -7.89 -3.82 5.64
N PRO A 140 -8.53 -3.22 6.65
CA PRO A 140 -9.81 -2.58 6.45
C PRO A 140 -9.65 -1.30 5.62
N GLU A 141 -10.52 -1.12 4.63
CA GLU A 141 -10.64 0.08 3.79
C GLU A 141 -12.02 0.68 3.93
N ILE A 142 -12.12 1.98 4.20
CA ILE A 142 -13.40 2.70 4.30
C ILE A 142 -13.72 3.44 3.01
N HIS A 143 -14.89 3.19 2.43
CA HIS A 143 -15.34 3.75 1.16
C HIS A 143 -16.75 4.34 1.29
N PHE A 144 -17.04 5.37 0.49
CA PHE A 144 -18.39 5.90 0.33
C PHE A 144 -18.85 5.63 -1.10
N ILE A 145 -19.81 4.69 -1.26
CA ILE A 145 -20.25 4.19 -2.55
C ILE A 145 -21.76 4.33 -2.65
N ARG A 146 -22.23 5.04 -3.69
CA ARG A 146 -23.66 5.22 -3.99
C ARG A 146 -24.49 5.67 -2.77
N GLY A 147 -23.94 6.58 -1.97
CA GLY A 147 -24.63 7.21 -0.84
C GLY A 147 -24.54 6.42 0.48
N LYS A 148 -23.76 5.37 0.56
CA LYS A 148 -23.56 4.56 1.77
C LYS A 148 -22.09 4.33 2.06
N TRP A 149 -21.76 4.13 3.32
CA TRP A 149 -20.44 3.75 3.76
C TRP A 149 -20.26 2.24 3.71
N TYR A 150 -19.08 1.81 3.27
CA TYR A 150 -18.65 0.42 3.30
C TYR A 150 -17.27 0.33 3.94
N ILE A 151 -17.04 -0.73 4.70
CA ILE A 151 -15.71 -1.13 5.11
C ILE A 151 -15.45 -2.50 4.52
N TYR A 152 -14.45 -2.57 3.66
CA TYR A 152 -13.93 -3.81 3.12
C TYR A 152 -12.76 -4.26 3.97
N PHE A 153 -12.73 -5.53 4.36
CA PHE A 153 -11.69 -6.08 5.22
C PHE A 153 -11.58 -7.59 5.02
N THR A 154 -10.52 -8.17 5.53
CA THR A 154 -10.31 -9.61 5.45
C THR A 154 -10.41 -10.24 6.83
N THR A 155 -11.02 -11.41 6.92
CA THR A 155 -11.05 -12.21 8.16
C THR A 155 -11.24 -13.69 7.81
N THR A 156 -10.97 -14.58 8.78
CA THR A 156 -11.26 -16.00 8.61
C THR A 156 -12.76 -16.29 8.56
N VAL A 157 -13.15 -17.24 7.71
CA VAL A 157 -14.53 -17.77 7.66
C VAL A 157 -14.71 -19.07 8.46
N SER A 158 -13.62 -19.59 9.06
CA SER A 158 -13.62 -20.86 9.77
C SER A 158 -13.45 -20.66 11.28
N ASP A 159 -14.14 -21.47 12.07
CA ASP A 159 -13.95 -21.52 13.53
C ASP A 159 -12.87 -22.53 13.96
N THR A 160 -12.31 -23.28 13.02
CA THR A 160 -11.30 -24.32 13.29
C THR A 160 -9.96 -24.07 12.58
N ASP A 161 -9.94 -23.27 11.52
CA ASP A 161 -8.74 -22.92 10.76
C ASP A 161 -8.70 -21.41 10.48
N VAL A 162 -7.87 -20.70 11.25
CA VAL A 162 -7.74 -19.23 11.15
C VAL A 162 -7.22 -18.75 9.79
N TRP A 163 -6.64 -19.65 8.97
CA TRP A 163 -6.08 -19.32 7.65
C TRP A 163 -7.08 -19.42 6.51
N GLN A 164 -8.31 -19.82 6.77
CA GLN A 164 -9.41 -19.72 5.78
C GLN A 164 -9.87 -18.27 5.62
N ILE A 165 -8.94 -17.43 5.20
CA ILE A 165 -9.08 -15.97 5.06
C ILE A 165 -9.89 -15.66 3.81
N ARG A 166 -10.90 -14.77 3.94
CA ARG A 166 -11.77 -14.32 2.83
C ARG A 166 -12.11 -12.83 2.97
N PRO A 167 -12.35 -12.15 1.84
CA PRO A 167 -12.89 -10.80 1.80
C PRO A 167 -14.26 -10.69 2.44
N HIS A 168 -14.48 -9.65 3.24
CA HIS A 168 -15.74 -9.32 3.91
C HIS A 168 -16.10 -7.86 3.72
N ALA A 169 -17.37 -7.52 3.96
CA ALA A 169 -17.81 -6.14 3.98
C ALA A 169 -18.75 -5.83 5.14
N LEU A 170 -18.65 -4.58 5.64
CA LEU A 170 -19.65 -3.93 6.47
C LEU A 170 -20.33 -2.82 5.68
N CYS A 171 -21.54 -2.43 6.05
CA CYS A 171 -22.27 -1.31 5.47
C CYS A 171 -22.90 -0.43 6.57
N CYS A 172 -22.84 0.88 6.41
CA CYS A 172 -23.54 1.85 7.25
C CYS A 172 -24.29 2.85 6.34
N ASP A 173 -25.57 3.08 6.63
CA ASP A 173 -26.48 3.91 5.81
C ASP A 173 -26.57 5.36 6.31
N GLY A 174 -25.82 5.73 7.34
CA GLY A 174 -25.83 7.04 7.97
C GLY A 174 -24.46 7.57 8.33
N ASP A 175 -24.31 8.25 9.47
CA ASP A 175 -23.01 8.71 9.98
C ASP A 175 -22.15 7.53 10.44
N PRO A 176 -20.99 7.27 9.84
CA PRO A 176 -20.15 6.14 10.17
C PRO A 176 -19.61 6.18 11.61
N MET A 177 -19.64 7.38 12.24
CA MET A 177 -19.16 7.57 13.62
C MET A 177 -20.23 7.30 14.69
N THR A 178 -21.50 7.32 14.33
CA THR A 178 -22.62 7.18 15.31
C THR A 178 -23.58 6.06 14.98
N ASP A 179 -23.84 5.80 13.71
CA ASP A 179 -24.88 4.87 13.29
C ASP A 179 -24.38 3.42 13.24
N GLU A 180 -25.30 2.49 13.12
CA GLU A 180 -25.00 1.06 13.15
C GLU A 180 -24.34 0.58 11.86
N TRP A 181 -23.32 -0.26 12.01
CA TRP A 181 -22.69 -0.98 10.92
C TRP A 181 -23.26 -2.38 10.79
N THR A 182 -23.84 -2.68 9.64
CA THR A 182 -24.37 -4.00 9.30
C THR A 182 -23.27 -4.87 8.71
N ASN A 183 -23.04 -6.06 9.28
CA ASN A 183 -22.12 -7.04 8.70
C ASN A 183 -22.80 -7.74 7.51
N LEU A 184 -22.28 -7.53 6.29
CA LEU A 184 -22.76 -8.17 5.06
C LEU A 184 -22.20 -9.59 4.87
N GLY A 185 -21.20 -9.97 5.68
CA GLY A 185 -20.49 -11.24 5.58
C GLY A 185 -19.45 -11.26 4.46
N PRO A 186 -19.05 -12.48 4.01
CA PRO A 186 -18.10 -12.64 2.93
C PRO A 186 -18.59 -12.05 1.60
N ILE A 187 -17.68 -11.47 0.83
CA ILE A 187 -17.95 -11.06 -0.56
C ILE A 187 -18.36 -12.28 -1.38
N LYS A 188 -19.34 -12.10 -2.25
CA LYS A 188 -19.96 -13.17 -3.05
C LYS A 188 -19.58 -13.07 -4.53
N THR A 189 -19.77 -14.17 -5.23
CA THR A 189 -19.79 -14.19 -6.70
C THR A 189 -21.15 -14.69 -7.19
N SER A 190 -21.69 -14.07 -8.24
CA SER A 190 -22.87 -14.55 -8.96
C SER A 190 -22.52 -15.45 -10.15
N VAL A 191 -21.22 -15.67 -10.40
CA VAL A 191 -20.72 -16.50 -11.50
C VAL A 191 -20.66 -17.95 -11.04
N GLU A 192 -21.42 -18.81 -11.70
CA GLU A 192 -21.46 -20.24 -11.38
C GLU A 192 -20.11 -20.90 -11.70
N GLY A 193 -19.57 -21.67 -10.75
CA GLY A 193 -18.29 -22.37 -10.91
C GLY A 193 -17.04 -21.46 -10.82
N SER A 194 -17.21 -20.18 -10.49
CA SER A 194 -16.10 -19.27 -10.32
C SER A 194 -15.12 -19.74 -9.22
N ARG A 195 -13.84 -19.52 -9.46
CA ARG A 195 -12.78 -19.75 -8.47
C ARG A 195 -12.52 -18.54 -7.54
N ALA A 196 -13.25 -17.45 -7.71
CA ALA A 196 -13.14 -16.31 -6.84
C ALA A 196 -13.48 -16.69 -5.38
N PHE A 197 -12.59 -16.32 -4.46
CA PHE A 197 -12.73 -16.53 -3.02
C PHE A 197 -12.79 -17.99 -2.57
N THR A 198 -12.40 -18.96 -3.41
CA THR A 198 -12.33 -20.38 -3.02
C THR A 198 -11.11 -20.68 -2.15
N ASP A 199 -10.03 -19.95 -2.35
CA ASP A 199 -8.75 -20.11 -1.67
C ASP A 199 -8.44 -18.90 -0.79
N PHE A 200 -7.27 -18.89 -0.12
CA PHE A 200 -6.78 -17.77 0.67
C PHE A 200 -6.84 -16.47 -0.14
N SER A 201 -7.69 -15.52 0.28
CA SER A 201 -7.98 -14.29 -0.45
C SER A 201 -8.03 -13.13 0.51
N LEU A 202 -7.35 -12.01 0.16
CA LEU A 202 -7.20 -10.86 1.05
C LEU A 202 -7.02 -9.55 0.28
N ASP A 203 -6.90 -8.46 1.03
CA ASP A 203 -6.49 -7.13 0.56
C ASP A 203 -7.30 -6.65 -0.64
N HIS A 204 -8.60 -6.61 -0.47
CA HIS A 204 -9.48 -6.20 -1.54
C HIS A 204 -9.81 -4.71 -1.46
N THR A 205 -9.73 -4.06 -2.60
CA THR A 205 -10.15 -2.68 -2.79
C THR A 205 -11.24 -2.58 -3.86
N VAL A 206 -12.02 -1.52 -3.81
CA VAL A 206 -13.12 -1.27 -4.73
C VAL A 206 -12.99 0.12 -5.35
N PHE A 207 -13.22 0.23 -6.65
CA PHE A 207 -13.22 1.52 -7.33
C PHE A 207 -14.32 1.60 -8.38
N GLU A 208 -14.81 2.82 -8.60
CA GLU A 208 -15.77 3.11 -9.68
C GLU A 208 -15.03 3.57 -10.94
N HIS A 209 -15.46 3.05 -12.09
CA HIS A 209 -14.96 3.45 -13.39
C HIS A 209 -16.06 3.36 -14.44
N HIS A 210 -16.31 4.47 -15.18
CA HIS A 210 -17.38 4.61 -16.16
C HIS A 210 -18.78 4.20 -15.64
N GLY A 211 -19.07 4.49 -14.35
CA GLY A 211 -20.34 4.16 -13.70
C GLY A 211 -20.48 2.71 -13.23
N GLU A 212 -19.50 1.87 -13.53
CA GLU A 212 -19.41 0.50 -13.05
C GLU A 212 -18.49 0.38 -11.84
N LEU A 213 -18.75 -0.61 -11.00
CA LEU A 213 -17.97 -0.91 -9.81
C LEU A 213 -17.08 -2.13 -10.08
N TYR A 214 -15.81 -2.02 -9.70
CA TYR A 214 -14.82 -3.08 -9.84
C TYR A 214 -14.17 -3.37 -8.50
N MET A 215 -13.82 -4.63 -8.28
CA MET A 215 -13.07 -5.11 -7.13
C MET A 215 -11.74 -5.69 -7.58
N LEU A 216 -10.67 -5.31 -6.90
CA LEU A 216 -9.35 -5.92 -6.96
C LEU A 216 -9.09 -6.67 -5.67
N TRP A 217 -8.40 -7.80 -5.72
CA TRP A 217 -8.00 -8.55 -4.52
C TRP A 217 -6.81 -9.45 -4.80
N ALA A 218 -6.10 -9.85 -3.75
CA ALA A 218 -5.06 -10.86 -3.83
C ALA A 218 -5.63 -12.23 -3.49
N GLN A 219 -5.25 -13.27 -4.22
CA GLN A 219 -5.68 -14.65 -3.98
C GLN A 219 -4.61 -15.66 -4.33
N LYS A 220 -4.45 -16.69 -3.49
CA LYS A 220 -3.56 -17.84 -3.74
C LYS A 220 -4.32 -18.95 -4.46
N VAL A 221 -4.43 -18.84 -5.78
CA VAL A 221 -4.92 -19.96 -6.62
C VAL A 221 -3.84 -21.03 -6.78
N THR A 222 -2.58 -20.62 -6.65
CA THR A 222 -1.38 -21.47 -6.62
C THR A 222 -0.63 -21.27 -5.31
N GLN A 223 0.69 -21.47 -5.29
CA GLN A 223 1.55 -21.14 -4.13
C GLN A 223 1.77 -19.63 -3.97
N ASP A 224 1.76 -18.92 -5.09
CA ASP A 224 2.00 -17.49 -5.14
C ASP A 224 0.70 -16.71 -4.86
N SER A 225 0.81 -15.49 -4.33
CA SER A 225 -0.30 -14.56 -4.18
C SER A 225 -0.37 -13.67 -5.40
N ASP A 226 -1.46 -13.79 -6.16
CA ASP A 226 -1.70 -13.11 -7.43
C ASP A 226 -2.83 -12.09 -7.27
N ILE A 227 -2.82 -10.99 -8.03
CA ILE A 227 -3.89 -9.97 -8.02
C ILE A 227 -4.88 -10.23 -9.17
N TYR A 228 -6.15 -10.22 -8.80
CA TYR A 228 -7.29 -10.40 -9.69
C TYR A 228 -8.19 -9.16 -9.69
N ILE A 229 -8.96 -9.01 -10.78
CA ILE A 229 -10.02 -8.02 -10.93
C ILE A 229 -11.32 -8.69 -11.38
N ALA A 230 -12.45 -8.15 -10.93
CA ALA A 230 -13.78 -8.48 -11.46
C ALA A 230 -14.71 -7.26 -11.35
N ARG A 231 -15.74 -7.21 -12.21
CA ARG A 231 -16.81 -6.24 -12.08
C ARG A 231 -17.81 -6.68 -11.01
N MET A 232 -18.38 -5.71 -10.30
CA MET A 232 -19.38 -5.94 -9.26
C MET A 232 -20.77 -5.55 -9.74
N SER A 233 -21.80 -6.30 -9.34
CA SER A 233 -23.22 -5.95 -9.50
C SER A 233 -23.72 -5.04 -8.40
N ASP A 234 -23.19 -5.23 -7.20
CA ASP A 234 -23.47 -4.47 -5.99
C ASP A 234 -22.19 -4.46 -5.10
N PRO A 235 -22.12 -3.63 -4.05
CA PRO A 235 -20.91 -3.50 -3.23
C PRO A 235 -20.45 -4.75 -2.47
N ALA A 236 -21.16 -5.86 -2.55
CA ALA A 236 -20.79 -7.12 -1.89
C ALA A 236 -20.78 -8.35 -2.84
N THR A 237 -20.97 -8.14 -4.15
CA THR A 237 -21.10 -9.25 -5.13
C THR A 237 -20.37 -8.94 -6.43
N ILE A 238 -19.39 -9.76 -6.81
CA ILE A 238 -18.81 -9.73 -8.16
C ILE A 238 -19.70 -10.46 -9.15
N CYS A 239 -19.76 -9.99 -10.41
CA CYS A 239 -20.68 -10.51 -11.44
C CYS A 239 -20.01 -10.88 -12.78
N THR A 240 -18.68 -10.84 -12.84
CA THR A 240 -17.90 -11.38 -13.97
C THR A 240 -16.93 -12.44 -13.46
N GLU A 241 -16.39 -13.24 -14.39
CA GLU A 241 -15.23 -14.06 -14.06
C GLU A 241 -14.08 -13.20 -13.54
N MET A 242 -13.29 -13.77 -12.65
CA MET A 242 -12.07 -13.12 -12.16
C MET A 242 -11.00 -13.14 -13.25
N VAL A 243 -10.39 -12.00 -13.49
CA VAL A 243 -9.28 -11.81 -14.43
C VAL A 243 -7.99 -11.65 -13.67
N LEU A 244 -6.98 -12.47 -13.98
CA LEU A 244 -5.64 -12.34 -13.43
C LEU A 244 -4.96 -11.11 -14.04
N LEU A 245 -4.60 -10.12 -13.22
CA LEU A 245 -3.86 -8.94 -13.67
C LEU A 245 -2.35 -9.09 -13.50
N THR A 246 -1.90 -9.58 -12.34
CA THR A 246 -0.46 -9.74 -12.09
C THR A 246 -0.18 -10.86 -11.09
N ARG A 247 1.01 -11.43 -11.25
CA ARG A 247 1.63 -12.37 -10.32
C ARG A 247 3.09 -11.97 -10.05
N PRO A 248 3.72 -12.49 -9.01
CA PRO A 248 5.14 -12.28 -8.77
C PRO A 248 5.99 -12.88 -9.90
N GLU A 249 6.59 -12.03 -10.73
CA GLU A 249 7.41 -12.43 -11.90
C GLU A 249 8.88 -12.08 -11.69
N TYR A 250 9.15 -10.96 -11.00
CA TYR A 250 10.49 -10.44 -10.80
C TYR A 250 11.06 -10.86 -9.44
N ASP A 251 12.38 -10.94 -9.31
CA ASP A 251 13.06 -11.35 -8.07
C ASP A 251 12.67 -10.46 -6.88
N TRP A 252 12.50 -9.15 -7.13
CA TRP A 252 12.12 -8.18 -6.10
C TRP A 252 10.66 -8.33 -5.61
N GLU A 253 9.84 -9.13 -6.27
CA GLU A 253 8.49 -9.48 -5.82
C GLU A 253 8.45 -10.77 -4.97
N ARG A 254 9.59 -11.41 -4.75
CA ARG A 254 9.67 -12.79 -4.22
C ARG A 254 10.55 -12.92 -2.97
N TYR A 255 10.99 -11.82 -2.37
CA TYR A 255 11.76 -11.89 -1.14
C TYR A 255 10.92 -12.39 0.04
N GLY A 256 11.36 -13.48 0.68
CA GLY A 256 10.64 -14.15 1.75
C GLY A 256 9.43 -14.94 1.25
N PHE A 257 8.51 -14.29 0.55
CA PHE A 257 7.34 -14.92 -0.08
C PHE A 257 7.12 -14.32 -1.48
N ALA A 258 6.61 -15.14 -2.40
CA ALA A 258 6.19 -14.70 -3.73
C ALA A 258 4.78 -14.10 -3.64
N VAL A 259 4.71 -12.78 -3.57
CA VAL A 259 3.47 -12.07 -3.26
C VAL A 259 3.32 -10.81 -4.13
N ASN A 260 2.15 -10.66 -4.73
CA ASN A 260 1.55 -9.39 -5.10
C ASN A 260 0.23 -9.26 -4.31
N GLU A 261 0.08 -8.18 -3.52
CA GLU A 261 -1.06 -7.96 -2.63
C GLU A 261 -1.33 -6.47 -2.42
N GLY A 262 -2.35 -6.09 -1.63
CA GLY A 262 -2.65 -4.71 -1.29
C GLY A 262 -2.80 -3.79 -2.50
N PRO A 263 -3.60 -4.14 -3.55
CA PRO A 263 -3.77 -3.28 -4.71
C PRO A 263 -4.54 -2.02 -4.33
N SER A 264 -4.10 -0.88 -4.85
CA SER A 264 -4.79 0.40 -4.70
C SER A 264 -4.80 1.16 -6.02
N ILE A 265 -5.86 1.92 -6.28
CA ILE A 265 -6.08 2.62 -7.55
C ILE A 265 -5.92 4.13 -7.37
N ILE A 266 -5.18 4.74 -8.31
CA ILE A 266 -5.18 6.18 -8.49
C ILE A 266 -5.35 6.51 -9.98
N LYS A 267 -6.09 7.59 -10.29
CA LYS A 267 -6.34 8.04 -11.66
C LYS A 267 -5.72 9.41 -11.87
N HIS A 268 -4.98 9.54 -12.97
CA HIS A 268 -4.38 10.82 -13.33
C HIS A 268 -4.06 10.88 -14.83
N GLY A 269 -4.27 12.04 -15.45
CA GLY A 269 -3.81 12.31 -16.82
C GLY A 269 -4.30 11.32 -17.88
N GLY A 270 -5.55 10.81 -17.76
CA GLY A 270 -6.11 9.85 -18.69
C GLY A 270 -5.61 8.41 -18.51
N LYS A 271 -5.01 8.11 -17.36
CA LYS A 271 -4.56 6.77 -16.98
C LYS A 271 -5.14 6.32 -15.65
N ILE A 272 -5.27 5.02 -15.50
CA ILE A 272 -5.52 4.34 -14.23
C ILE A 272 -4.25 3.63 -13.82
N PHE A 273 -3.78 3.89 -12.61
CA PHE A 273 -2.62 3.23 -12.02
C PHE A 273 -3.09 2.30 -10.91
N MET A 274 -2.65 1.05 -10.95
CA MET A 274 -2.75 0.11 -9.85
C MET A 274 -1.38 0.01 -9.19
N VAL A 275 -1.27 0.45 -7.96
CA VAL A 275 -0.07 0.32 -7.13
C VAL A 275 -0.34 -0.80 -6.13
N PHE A 276 0.60 -1.72 -5.98
CA PHE A 276 0.42 -2.94 -5.20
C PHE A 276 1.70 -3.31 -4.45
N SER A 277 1.57 -4.10 -3.43
CA SER A 277 2.68 -4.52 -2.58
C SER A 277 3.29 -5.84 -3.02
N CYS A 278 4.57 -6.00 -2.75
CA CYS A 278 5.36 -7.13 -3.20
C CYS A 278 6.28 -7.68 -2.12
N SER A 279 6.55 -8.97 -2.20
CA SER A 279 7.41 -9.72 -1.27
C SER A 279 6.77 -10.00 0.10
N GLY A 280 7.48 -10.65 0.99
CA GLY A 280 7.06 -10.79 2.38
C GLY A 280 7.15 -9.48 3.14
N THR A 281 6.32 -9.30 4.17
CA THR A 281 6.18 -8.04 4.93
C THR A 281 7.35 -7.78 5.89
N ASP A 282 8.60 -7.95 5.42
CA ASP A 282 9.83 -7.59 6.13
C ASP A 282 10.43 -6.26 5.63
N ALA A 283 11.70 -5.97 5.90
CA ALA A 283 12.35 -4.74 5.45
C ALA A 283 12.37 -4.57 3.92
N ARG A 284 12.20 -5.64 3.14
CA ARG A 284 12.22 -5.65 1.66
C ARG A 284 10.84 -5.49 1.04
N TYR A 285 9.77 -5.46 1.83
CA TYR A 285 8.43 -5.15 1.34
C TYR A 285 8.47 -3.83 0.57
N CYS A 286 7.83 -3.78 -0.60
CA CYS A 286 7.95 -2.65 -1.52
C CYS A 286 6.72 -2.53 -2.40
N LEU A 287 6.64 -1.46 -3.19
CA LEU A 287 5.53 -1.25 -4.11
C LEU A 287 5.95 -1.50 -5.56
N GLY A 288 5.11 -2.26 -6.26
CA GLY A 288 5.06 -2.37 -7.72
C GLY A 288 3.94 -1.52 -8.30
N MET A 289 3.91 -1.38 -9.63
CA MET A 289 2.89 -0.61 -10.32
C MET A 289 2.56 -1.20 -11.69
N MET A 290 1.27 -1.14 -12.02
CA MET A 290 0.74 -1.32 -13.37
C MET A 290 -0.09 -0.09 -13.76
N TYR A 291 -0.25 0.16 -15.06
CA TYR A 291 -1.13 1.22 -15.54
C TYR A 291 -1.82 0.83 -16.85
N ILE A 292 -2.94 1.50 -17.12
CA ILE A 292 -3.76 1.32 -18.31
C ILE A 292 -4.31 2.69 -18.76
N ASP A 293 -4.61 2.86 -20.05
CA ASP A 293 -5.40 4.01 -20.53
C ASP A 293 -6.81 3.97 -19.91
N GLU A 294 -7.33 5.10 -19.45
CA GLU A 294 -8.63 5.15 -18.76
C GLU A 294 -9.81 4.76 -19.65
N ASN A 295 -9.67 4.79 -20.98
CA ASN A 295 -10.71 4.40 -21.92
C ASN A 295 -10.61 2.92 -22.35
N ALA A 296 -9.56 2.21 -21.92
CA ALA A 296 -9.43 0.78 -22.20
C ALA A 296 -10.30 -0.06 -21.25
N ASP A 297 -10.60 -1.28 -21.65
CA ASP A 297 -11.33 -2.23 -20.79
C ASP A 297 -10.43 -2.70 -19.65
N VAL A 298 -10.76 -2.33 -18.41
CA VAL A 298 -9.99 -2.71 -17.21
C VAL A 298 -9.98 -4.22 -16.96
N LEU A 299 -10.90 -4.99 -17.58
CA LEU A 299 -10.93 -6.44 -17.53
C LEU A 299 -10.06 -7.10 -18.61
N ASP A 300 -9.50 -6.33 -19.55
CA ASP A 300 -8.50 -6.85 -20.49
C ASP A 300 -7.11 -6.80 -19.85
N ALA A 301 -6.64 -7.90 -19.28
CA ALA A 301 -5.32 -7.99 -18.67
C ALA A 301 -4.17 -7.61 -19.63
N SER A 302 -4.36 -7.80 -20.94
CA SER A 302 -3.33 -7.47 -21.94
C SER A 302 -3.18 -5.97 -22.20
N ALA A 303 -4.17 -5.16 -21.81
CA ALA A 303 -4.14 -3.70 -21.90
C ALA A 303 -3.34 -3.05 -20.76
N TRP A 304 -3.10 -3.78 -19.67
CA TRP A 304 -2.31 -3.30 -18.55
C TRP A 304 -0.80 -3.44 -18.80
N THR A 305 -0.06 -2.41 -18.47
CA THR A 305 1.42 -2.40 -18.52
C THR A 305 1.99 -2.49 -17.12
N LYS A 306 2.71 -3.58 -16.80
CA LYS A 306 3.42 -3.76 -15.54
C LYS A 306 4.84 -3.22 -15.62
N LEU A 307 5.28 -2.46 -14.62
CA LEU A 307 6.67 -2.03 -14.53
C LEU A 307 7.58 -3.18 -14.04
N SER A 308 8.78 -3.26 -14.61
CA SER A 308 9.76 -4.31 -14.30
C SER A 308 10.60 -4.02 -13.05
N HIS A 309 10.39 -2.90 -12.38
CA HIS A 309 11.14 -2.44 -11.21
C HIS A 309 10.16 -1.92 -10.14
N PRO A 310 10.54 -1.97 -8.87
CA PRO A 310 9.71 -1.42 -7.80
C PRO A 310 9.68 0.11 -7.90
N VAL A 311 8.55 0.70 -7.53
CA VAL A 311 8.35 2.17 -7.59
C VAL A 311 8.55 2.85 -6.23
N PHE A 312 8.58 2.07 -5.14
CA PHE A 312 8.79 2.59 -3.79
C PHE A 312 9.39 1.50 -2.90
N THR A 313 10.58 1.76 -2.33
CA THR A 313 11.36 0.78 -1.57
C THR A 313 11.90 1.39 -0.29
N MET A 314 12.52 0.57 0.58
CA MET A 314 13.16 1.06 1.82
C MET A 314 14.16 2.20 1.56
N CYS A 315 14.28 3.07 2.54
CA CYS A 315 15.31 4.12 2.59
C CYS A 315 16.08 4.04 3.91
N ARG A 316 17.33 3.55 3.85
CA ARG A 316 18.17 3.38 5.04
C ARG A 316 18.59 4.72 5.66
N GLU A 317 18.80 5.75 4.84
CA GLU A 317 19.14 7.11 5.27
C GLU A 317 18.02 7.68 6.14
N ASN A 318 16.76 7.40 5.78
CA ASN A 318 15.57 7.85 6.50
C ASN A 318 15.12 6.85 7.58
N LYS A 319 15.80 5.71 7.74
CA LYS A 319 15.40 4.60 8.64
C LYS A 319 13.94 4.18 8.40
N GLN A 320 13.59 3.95 7.15
CA GLN A 320 12.28 3.51 6.73
C GLN A 320 12.41 2.19 5.97
N PHE A 321 11.80 1.14 6.48
CA PHE A 321 11.96 -0.23 6.00
C PHE A 321 10.61 -0.86 5.70
N GLY A 322 10.55 -1.68 4.65
CA GLY A 322 9.36 -2.36 4.21
C GLY A 322 8.16 -1.43 3.95
N PRO A 323 8.35 -0.33 3.18
CA PRO A 323 7.23 0.53 2.85
C PRO A 323 6.28 -0.17 1.89
N GLY A 324 5.00 -0.20 2.22
CA GLY A 324 4.00 -0.86 1.37
C GLY A 324 2.58 -0.73 1.87
N HIS A 325 1.71 -1.54 1.29
CA HIS A 325 0.26 -1.57 1.51
C HIS A 325 -0.33 -0.16 1.48
N ASN A 326 -0.20 0.47 0.31
CA ASN A 326 -0.57 1.86 0.13
C ASN A 326 -2.05 2.04 -0.18
N SER A 327 -2.55 3.21 0.16
CA SER A 327 -3.80 3.78 -0.34
C SER A 327 -3.56 5.23 -0.79
N PHE A 328 -4.58 5.85 -1.37
CA PHE A 328 -4.48 7.21 -1.85
C PHE A 328 -5.59 8.08 -1.29
N THR A 329 -5.27 9.35 -1.01
CA THR A 329 -6.23 10.38 -0.61
C THR A 329 -5.84 11.73 -1.25
N ARG A 330 -6.52 12.81 -0.87
CA ARG A 330 -6.23 14.17 -1.35
C ARG A 330 -5.77 15.04 -0.19
N SER A 331 -4.91 16.02 -0.49
CA SER A 331 -4.56 17.07 0.46
C SER A 331 -5.79 17.88 0.87
N GLU A 332 -5.68 18.68 1.92
CA GLU A 332 -6.78 19.47 2.47
C GLU A 332 -7.35 20.45 1.44
N ASP A 333 -6.52 21.03 0.59
CA ASP A 333 -6.85 21.98 -0.48
C ASP A 333 -7.10 21.33 -1.85
N ASP A 334 -7.14 20.00 -1.93
CA ASP A 334 -7.34 19.18 -3.14
C ASP A 334 -6.29 19.39 -4.25
N ARG A 335 -5.16 20.05 -3.95
CA ARG A 335 -4.12 20.28 -4.95
C ARG A 335 -3.20 19.10 -5.17
N PHE A 336 -2.97 18.27 -4.13
CA PHE A 336 -2.05 17.17 -4.17
C PHE A 336 -2.76 15.83 -3.95
N ASP A 337 -2.33 14.83 -4.69
CA ASP A 337 -2.56 13.44 -4.34
C ASP A 337 -1.63 13.05 -3.21
N VAL A 338 -2.11 12.26 -2.28
CA VAL A 338 -1.37 11.85 -1.08
C VAL A 338 -1.37 10.33 -1.00
N MET A 339 -0.18 9.75 -0.99
CA MET A 339 0.01 8.33 -0.70
C MET A 339 0.05 8.11 0.81
N VAL A 340 -0.76 7.18 1.26
CA VAL A 340 -0.79 6.64 2.62
C VAL A 340 -0.20 5.24 2.55
N TYR A 341 0.73 4.90 3.43
CA TYR A 341 1.42 3.61 3.41
C TYR A 341 1.87 3.22 4.81
N HIS A 342 2.22 1.98 5.03
CA HIS A 342 2.94 1.66 6.27
C HIS A 342 4.45 1.52 6.03
N SER A 343 5.23 1.72 7.09
CA SER A 343 6.67 1.50 7.10
C SER A 343 7.15 1.14 8.51
N ARG A 344 8.32 0.49 8.62
CA ARG A 344 9.00 0.19 9.87
C ARG A 344 10.19 1.12 10.07
N MET A 345 10.52 1.40 11.33
CA MET A 345 11.73 2.15 11.70
C MET A 345 12.92 1.23 12.00
N GLU A 346 12.72 -0.07 12.07
CA GLU A 346 13.74 -1.09 12.33
C GLU A 346 13.87 -2.04 11.13
N GLU A 347 15.11 -2.44 10.84
CA GLU A 347 15.46 -3.30 9.71
C GLU A 347 15.48 -4.76 10.17
N HIS A 348 14.43 -5.50 9.83
CA HIS A 348 14.29 -6.92 10.13
C HIS A 348 13.94 -7.73 8.90
N TYR A 349 14.36 -8.99 8.86
CA TYR A 349 14.15 -9.89 7.73
C TYR A 349 13.47 -11.19 8.14
N ILE A 350 12.62 -11.73 7.26
CA ILE A 350 12.06 -13.08 7.41
C ILE A 350 13.19 -14.09 7.54
N GLY A 351 13.13 -14.94 8.57
CA GLY A 351 14.15 -15.92 8.89
C GLY A 351 15.08 -15.50 10.02
N GLU A 352 15.03 -14.27 10.51
CA GLU A 352 15.73 -13.85 11.72
C GLU A 352 15.12 -14.55 12.96
N PRO A 353 15.94 -15.02 13.90
CA PRO A 353 15.43 -15.65 15.12
C PRO A 353 14.54 -14.71 15.92
N GLY A 354 13.30 -15.16 16.18
CA GLY A 354 12.32 -14.40 16.98
C GLY A 354 11.57 -13.31 16.22
N TYR A 355 11.82 -13.13 14.91
CA TYR A 355 11.08 -12.19 14.08
C TYR A 355 9.98 -12.90 13.29
N GLU A 356 8.73 -12.51 13.56
CA GLU A 356 7.56 -12.93 12.83
C GLU A 356 6.83 -11.67 12.30
N PRO A 357 6.99 -11.30 11.02
CA PRO A 357 6.54 -10.00 10.49
C PRO A 357 5.04 -9.76 10.62
N LEU A 358 4.22 -10.82 10.60
CA LEU A 358 2.78 -10.74 10.77
C LEU A 358 2.38 -10.27 12.18
N TYR A 359 3.19 -10.61 13.19
CA TYR A 359 2.93 -10.28 14.60
C TYR A 359 3.83 -9.15 15.11
N ASP A 360 4.60 -8.54 14.23
CA ASP A 360 5.39 -7.35 14.54
C ASP A 360 4.51 -6.10 14.49
N ALA A 361 4.39 -5.41 15.63
CA ALA A 361 3.63 -4.16 15.74
C ALA A 361 4.38 -2.95 15.14
N GLY A 362 5.59 -3.13 14.65
CA GLY A 362 6.46 -2.03 14.16
C GLY A 362 6.01 -1.38 12.85
N ARG A 363 4.94 -1.87 12.21
CA ARG A 363 4.37 -1.22 11.03
C ARG A 363 3.56 0.02 11.43
N ASN A 364 4.00 1.19 10.97
CA ASN A 364 3.41 2.47 11.32
C ASN A 364 2.83 3.13 10.09
N THR A 365 1.68 3.78 10.22
CA THR A 365 1.10 4.60 9.15
C THR A 365 1.97 5.80 8.86
N CYS A 366 2.30 6.00 7.59
CA CYS A 366 3.02 7.13 7.04
C CYS A 366 2.24 7.77 5.88
N VAL A 367 2.51 9.04 5.61
CA VAL A 367 1.85 9.78 4.52
C VAL A 367 2.86 10.64 3.76
N LYS A 368 2.61 10.80 2.46
CA LYS A 368 3.48 11.56 1.57
C LYS A 368 2.68 12.12 0.40
N ALA A 369 2.88 13.40 0.06
CA ALA A 369 2.37 13.95 -1.19
C ALA A 369 3.08 13.29 -2.40
N ILE A 370 2.34 13.08 -3.46
CA ILE A 370 2.82 12.52 -4.73
C ILE A 370 3.11 13.67 -5.68
N GLU A 371 4.22 13.58 -6.39
CA GLU A 371 4.53 14.41 -7.54
C GLU A 371 4.19 13.65 -8.82
N TRP A 372 3.79 14.38 -9.86
CA TRP A 372 3.49 13.82 -11.16
C TRP A 372 4.50 14.37 -12.18
N ASN A 373 5.11 13.46 -12.92
CA ASN A 373 6.00 13.83 -14.00
C ASN A 373 5.19 14.45 -15.17
N GLU A 374 5.37 15.72 -15.43
CA GLU A 374 4.57 16.45 -16.43
C GLU A 374 4.75 15.94 -17.86
N GLU A 375 5.92 15.35 -18.18
CA GLU A 375 6.23 14.85 -19.53
C GLU A 375 5.62 13.47 -19.78
N THR A 376 5.64 12.59 -18.77
CA THR A 376 5.21 11.18 -18.91
C THR A 376 3.82 10.93 -18.31
N GLY A 377 3.33 11.81 -17.44
CA GLY A 377 2.12 11.62 -16.66
C GLY A 377 2.22 10.47 -15.64
N MET A 378 3.45 10.05 -15.29
CA MET A 378 3.68 8.98 -14.30
C MET A 378 3.83 9.54 -12.89
N PRO A 379 3.37 8.82 -11.85
CA PRO A 379 3.57 9.25 -10.48
C PRO A 379 5.04 9.09 -10.06
N GLU A 380 5.55 10.06 -9.31
CA GLU A 380 6.89 10.03 -8.70
C GLU A 380 6.76 9.88 -7.18
N PHE A 381 6.88 8.65 -6.69
CA PHE A 381 6.76 8.38 -5.26
C PHE A 381 8.03 8.74 -4.48
N GLY A 382 9.20 8.80 -5.12
CA GLY A 382 10.49 9.10 -4.47
C GLY A 382 10.84 8.04 -3.41
N VAL A 383 11.21 8.50 -2.20
CA VAL A 383 11.56 7.61 -1.07
C VAL A 383 10.67 7.87 0.15
N PRO A 384 10.53 6.89 1.06
CA PRO A 384 9.84 7.08 2.34
C PRO A 384 10.46 8.25 3.14
N LEU A 385 9.61 9.11 3.69
CA LEU A 385 10.04 10.26 4.46
C LEU A 385 10.59 9.83 5.85
N PRO A 386 11.58 10.53 6.39
CA PRO A 386 12.10 10.22 7.73
C PRO A 386 11.01 10.45 8.78
N ALA A 387 11.13 9.73 9.90
CA ALA A 387 10.33 10.05 11.07
C ALA A 387 10.62 11.49 11.53
N ALA A 388 9.57 12.25 11.87
CA ALA A 388 9.74 13.57 12.44
C ALA A 388 10.57 13.44 13.73
N CYS A 389 11.67 14.21 13.82
CA CYS A 389 12.44 14.27 15.06
C CYS A 389 11.52 14.71 16.18
N LYS A 390 11.39 13.88 17.24
CA LYS A 390 10.87 14.40 18.51
C LYS A 390 11.91 15.41 19.02
N CYS A 391 11.64 16.71 18.81
CA CYS A 391 12.38 17.78 19.46
C CYS A 391 12.06 17.80 20.96
#